data_f6e916663e8a1b9db3cf413bff835c15
#
_entry.id   f6e916663e8a1b9db3cf413bff835c15
#
_cell.length_a   1.000
_cell.length_b   1.000
_cell.length_c   1.000
_cell.angle_alpha   90.00
_cell.angle_beta   90.00
_cell.angle_gamma   90.00
#
_symmetry.space_group_name_H-M   'P 1'
#
loop_
_entity.id
_entity.type
_entity.pdbx_description
1 polymer ?
#
loop_
_entity_poly.entity_id
_entity_poly.type
_entity_poly.pdbx_seq_one_letter_code
_entity_poly.pdbx_strand_id
1 'polypeptide(L)'
;MRNGKLLPVSLAWIGLGLGVLGVTSGCARVFARRQHLSPGDRVPEVTARNQDGTSVALSRYRGHPVVVYFYPKDRTSGCTIEAHDFRVDYPKFKELGVEVLGVSNDDVASHQDFCTKEGLPFPLLADPDQAMARAFGVKATLGFYQRITFVLDGDGVVRQVFDPVHPAGHAQEVLASVKGLVGAAPPSPLARDQTRP
;
A
#
# COMPACT_ATOMS: atom_id res chain seq x y z
N MET A 1 -77.17 -26.39 44.57
CA MET A 1 -78.04 -25.57 43.72
C MET A 1 -77.22 -25.16 42.53
N ARG A 2 -77.40 -25.87 41.46
CA ARG A 2 -78.01 -25.56 40.17
C ARG A 2 -77.10 -24.73 39.26
N ASN A 3 -76.69 -25.39 38.29
CA ASN A 3 -76.88 -25.45 36.84
C ASN A 3 -75.73 -24.73 36.16
N GLY A 4 -74.97 -25.30 35.36
CA GLY A 4 -75.19 -26.15 34.18
C GLY A 4 -75.42 -25.26 32.96
N LYS A 5 -74.43 -25.25 32.04
CA LYS A 5 -74.74 -25.38 30.63
C LYS A 5 -73.47 -25.56 29.80
N LEU A 6 -73.52 -26.65 29.08
CA LEU A 6 -72.55 -27.06 28.05
C LEU A 6 -72.83 -26.33 26.71
N LEU A 7 -71.76 -26.26 25.89
CA LEU A 7 -71.69 -26.36 24.41
C LEU A 7 -71.74 -25.01 23.63
N PRO A 8 -71.14 -24.98 22.41
CA PRO A 8 -70.49 -26.04 21.65
C PRO A 8 -69.10 -25.71 21.03
N VAL A 9 -68.48 -26.81 20.65
CA VAL A 9 -67.34 -26.89 19.77
C VAL A 9 -67.64 -26.34 18.37
N SER A 10 -66.81 -25.46 17.84
CA SER A 10 -66.79 -25.17 16.43
C SER A 10 -65.39 -25.45 15.89
N LEU A 11 -65.30 -26.55 15.17
CA LEU A 11 -64.23 -26.83 14.23
C LEU A 11 -64.30 -25.79 13.10
N ALA A 12 -63.22 -25.12 12.83
CA ALA A 12 -63.02 -24.50 11.52
C ALA A 12 -61.54 -24.40 11.18
N TRP A 13 -61.14 -25.24 10.28
CA TRP A 13 -60.28 -25.05 9.12
C TRP A 13 -58.78 -24.81 9.33
N ILE A 14 -58.09 -25.91 9.03
CA ILE A 14 -56.72 -26.03 8.60
C ILE A 14 -56.51 -25.14 7.36
N GLY A 15 -55.77 -24.07 7.52
CA GLY A 15 -55.16 -23.28 6.43
C GLY A 15 -53.68 -23.66 6.32
N LEU A 16 -53.39 -24.58 5.42
CA LEU A 16 -52.00 -24.95 5.06
C LEU A 16 -51.37 -23.83 4.20
N GLY A 17 -50.80 -22.84 4.87
CA GLY A 17 -50.00 -21.82 4.20
C GLY A 17 -48.52 -22.26 4.12
N LEU A 18 -48.13 -22.84 2.98
CA LEU A 18 -46.72 -23.03 2.64
C LEU A 18 -46.10 -21.62 2.44
N GLY A 19 -45.60 -21.04 3.50
CA GLY A 19 -44.69 -19.90 3.41
C GLY A 19 -43.33 -20.38 2.95
N VAL A 20 -43.02 -20.22 1.67
CA VAL A 20 -41.69 -20.35 1.13
C VAL A 20 -40.84 -19.27 1.80
N LEU A 21 -40.11 -19.65 2.84
CA LEU A 21 -39.01 -18.86 3.39
C LEU A 21 -37.91 -18.81 2.33
N GLY A 22 -37.98 -17.75 1.49
CA GLY A 22 -36.86 -17.37 0.65
C GLY A 22 -35.68 -17.04 1.52
N VAL A 23 -34.76 -17.99 1.67
CA VAL A 23 -33.42 -17.76 2.20
C VAL A 23 -32.70 -16.92 1.16
N THR A 24 -32.82 -15.60 1.27
CA THR A 24 -31.89 -14.68 0.59
C THR A 24 -30.54 -14.88 1.27
N SER A 25 -29.72 -15.77 0.68
CA SER A 25 -28.29 -15.84 0.97
C SER A 25 -27.67 -14.50 0.62
N GLY A 26 -27.83 -13.52 1.51
CA GLY A 26 -27.04 -12.32 1.51
C GLY A 26 -25.60 -12.75 1.70
N CYS A 27 -24.82 -12.83 0.62
CA CYS A 27 -23.36 -12.82 0.71
C CYS A 27 -22.96 -11.55 1.44
N ALA A 28 -22.99 -11.55 2.76
CA ALA A 28 -22.24 -10.63 3.57
C ALA A 28 -20.78 -10.90 3.25
N ARG A 29 -20.25 -10.23 2.21
CA ARG A 29 -18.81 -10.10 2.02
C ARG A 29 -18.31 -9.44 3.29
N VAL A 30 -17.76 -10.26 4.19
CA VAL A 30 -16.94 -9.78 5.29
C VAL A 30 -15.77 -9.10 4.61
N PHE A 31 -15.88 -7.77 4.42
CA PHE A 31 -14.74 -6.95 4.08
C PHE A 31 -13.81 -7.01 5.28
N ALA A 32 -12.89 -7.97 5.26
CA ALA A 32 -11.72 -7.91 6.11
C ALA A 32 -11.14 -6.50 5.88
N ARG A 33 -11.15 -5.66 6.91
CA ARG A 33 -10.69 -4.29 6.85
C ARG A 33 -9.22 -4.35 6.47
N ARG A 34 -8.92 -4.19 5.17
CA ARG A 34 -7.55 -4.18 4.68
C ARG A 34 -6.80 -3.10 5.46
N GLN A 35 -5.67 -3.47 6.03
CA GLN A 35 -4.91 -2.57 6.89
C GLN A 35 -4.11 -1.57 6.07
N HIS A 36 -3.74 -1.91 4.82
CA HIS A 36 -2.97 -1.10 3.87
C HIS A 36 -3.43 -1.42 2.43
N LEU A 37 -2.94 -0.63 1.47
CA LEU A 37 -3.14 -0.89 0.04
C LEU A 37 -2.61 -2.28 -0.34
N SER A 38 -3.25 -2.89 -1.34
CA SER A 38 -2.94 -4.23 -1.83
C SER A 38 -2.68 -4.20 -3.34
N PRO A 39 -2.06 -5.23 -3.92
CA PRO A 39 -1.91 -5.33 -5.36
C PRO A 39 -3.24 -5.11 -6.10
N GLY A 40 -3.23 -4.21 -7.09
CA GLY A 40 -4.39 -3.75 -7.85
C GLY A 40 -5.00 -2.44 -7.35
N ASP A 41 -4.71 -2.00 -6.13
CA ASP A 41 -5.19 -0.71 -5.63
C ASP A 41 -4.37 0.43 -6.25
N ARG A 42 -5.04 1.54 -6.60
CA ARG A 42 -4.37 2.78 -7.04
C ARG A 42 -4.05 3.64 -5.83
N VAL A 43 -2.82 4.13 -5.75
CA VAL A 43 -2.43 5.06 -4.70
C VAL A 43 -3.14 6.41 -4.93
N PRO A 44 -3.81 6.98 -3.92
CA PRO A 44 -4.34 8.35 -3.99
C PRO A 44 -3.23 9.36 -4.26
N GLU A 45 -3.58 10.50 -4.87
CA GLU A 45 -2.62 11.58 -5.00
C GLU A 45 -2.22 12.11 -3.63
N VAL A 46 -0.94 12.16 -3.38
CA VAL A 46 -0.37 12.64 -2.12
C VAL A 46 0.97 13.33 -2.38
N THR A 47 1.28 14.31 -1.57
CA THR A 47 2.48 15.13 -1.65
C THR A 47 3.18 15.14 -0.29
N ALA A 48 4.49 15.04 -0.29
CA ALA A 48 5.33 15.21 0.89
C ALA A 48 6.56 16.06 0.56
N ARG A 49 7.31 16.53 1.56
CA ARG A 49 8.58 17.22 1.34
C ARG A 49 9.72 16.23 1.39
N ASN A 50 10.67 16.36 0.46
CA ASN A 50 11.91 15.59 0.53
C ASN A 50 12.91 16.21 1.52
N GLN A 51 14.08 15.58 1.68
CA GLN A 51 15.18 16.05 2.54
C GLN A 51 15.69 17.46 2.21
N ASP A 52 15.45 17.97 1.00
CA ASP A 52 15.85 19.32 0.57
C ASP A 52 14.72 20.34 0.81
N GLY A 53 13.61 19.92 1.42
CA GLY A 53 12.42 20.76 1.63
C GLY A 53 11.56 20.94 0.38
N THR A 54 11.93 20.32 -0.75
CA THR A 54 11.18 20.39 -2.00
C THR A 54 9.91 19.55 -1.90
N SER A 55 8.79 20.09 -2.36
CA SER A 55 7.51 19.38 -2.44
C SER A 55 7.54 18.36 -3.57
N VAL A 56 7.24 17.10 -3.24
CA VAL A 56 7.24 15.95 -4.15
C VAL A 56 5.86 15.32 -4.15
N ALA A 57 5.16 15.40 -5.27
CA ALA A 57 3.90 14.72 -5.52
C ALA A 57 4.18 13.34 -6.13
N LEU A 58 3.45 12.30 -5.73
CA LEU A 58 3.62 10.96 -6.30
C LEU A 58 3.31 10.93 -7.81
N SER A 59 2.42 11.79 -8.28
CA SER A 59 2.13 11.94 -9.71
C SER A 59 3.34 12.33 -10.56
N ARG A 60 4.38 12.93 -9.98
CA ARG A 60 5.65 13.24 -10.67
C ARG A 60 6.31 11.99 -11.28
N TYR A 61 6.05 10.85 -10.71
CA TYR A 61 6.65 9.59 -11.14
C TYR A 61 5.76 8.80 -12.14
N ARG A 62 4.66 9.39 -12.63
CA ARG A 62 3.83 8.75 -13.65
C ARG A 62 4.65 8.38 -14.89
N GLY A 63 4.39 7.20 -15.43
CA GLY A 63 5.17 6.61 -16.52
C GLY A 63 6.37 5.78 -16.09
N HIS A 64 6.74 5.81 -14.81
CA HIS A 64 7.85 5.05 -14.25
C HIS A 64 7.41 4.22 -13.05
N PRO A 65 7.91 3.00 -12.88
CA PRO A 65 7.71 2.25 -11.66
C PRO A 65 8.40 2.92 -10.46
N VAL A 66 7.78 2.80 -9.28
CA VAL A 66 8.29 3.42 -8.06
C VAL A 66 8.27 2.40 -6.92
N VAL A 67 9.35 2.34 -6.17
CA VAL A 67 9.43 1.66 -4.87
C VAL A 67 9.21 2.70 -3.78
N VAL A 68 8.21 2.49 -2.92
CA VAL A 68 7.94 3.33 -1.75
C VAL A 68 8.11 2.46 -0.51
N TYR A 69 9.20 2.68 0.24
CA TYR A 69 9.43 1.93 1.47
C TYR A 69 9.19 2.82 2.70
N PHE A 70 8.28 2.38 3.57
CA PHE A 70 8.03 3.00 4.86
C PHE A 70 8.91 2.35 5.91
N TYR A 71 9.55 3.18 6.73
CA TYR A 71 10.44 2.71 7.78
C TYR A 71 10.18 3.46 9.10
N PRO A 72 10.49 2.85 10.26
CA PRO A 72 10.15 3.42 11.56
C PRO A 72 10.73 4.79 11.84
N LYS A 73 12.05 4.97 11.66
CA LYS A 73 12.74 6.21 12.06
C LYS A 73 14.17 6.28 11.53
N ASP A 74 14.60 7.50 11.16
CA ASP A 74 15.98 7.80 10.79
C ASP A 74 16.98 7.34 11.85
N ARG A 75 18.17 6.95 11.39
CA ARG A 75 19.34 6.64 12.24
C ARG A 75 19.16 5.48 13.23
N THR A 76 18.08 4.72 13.14
CA THR A 76 17.99 3.45 13.86
C THR A 76 18.77 2.37 13.09
N SER A 77 19.34 1.39 13.79
CA SER A 77 20.22 0.37 13.19
C SER A 77 19.57 -0.34 12.01
N GLY A 78 18.33 -0.81 12.15
CA GLY A 78 17.63 -1.50 11.08
C GLY A 78 17.30 -0.60 9.89
N CYS A 79 16.92 0.67 10.11
CA CYS A 79 16.63 1.60 9.03
C CYS A 79 17.91 2.03 8.29
N THR A 80 19.03 2.16 9.00
CA THR A 80 20.34 2.43 8.39
C THR A 80 20.80 1.26 7.51
N ILE A 81 20.62 0.01 7.96
CA ILE A 81 20.93 -1.18 7.15
C ILE A 81 20.09 -1.18 5.87
N GLU A 82 18.78 -0.98 5.98
CA GLU A 82 17.87 -0.97 4.84
C GLU A 82 18.20 0.14 3.84
N ALA A 83 18.41 1.38 4.33
CA ALA A 83 18.79 2.51 3.49
C ALA A 83 20.14 2.28 2.78
N HIS A 84 21.11 1.68 3.48
CA HIS A 84 22.39 1.30 2.90
C HIS A 84 22.24 0.25 1.79
N ASP A 85 21.41 -0.78 2.00
CA ASP A 85 21.17 -1.81 0.98
C ASP A 85 20.51 -1.21 -0.26
N PHE A 86 19.50 -0.33 -0.09
CA PHE A 86 18.92 0.42 -1.19
C PHE A 86 19.95 1.32 -1.90
N ARG A 87 20.84 1.99 -1.16
CA ARG A 87 21.91 2.83 -1.74
C ARG A 87 22.84 2.01 -2.62
N VAL A 88 23.26 0.84 -2.16
CA VAL A 88 24.17 -0.06 -2.90
C VAL A 88 23.52 -0.54 -4.21
N ASP A 89 22.23 -0.89 -4.16
CA ASP A 89 21.51 -1.41 -5.31
C ASP A 89 20.81 -0.31 -6.15
N TYR A 90 20.85 0.95 -5.72
CA TYR A 90 20.16 2.06 -6.42
C TYR A 90 20.54 2.20 -7.90
N PRO A 91 21.82 2.07 -8.32
CA PRO A 91 22.17 2.08 -9.74
C PRO A 91 21.38 1.05 -10.56
N LYS A 92 21.17 -0.16 -10.01
CA LYS A 92 20.42 -1.22 -10.67
C LYS A 92 18.92 -0.89 -10.79
N PHE A 93 18.33 -0.20 -9.79
CA PHE A 93 16.97 0.33 -9.91
C PHE A 93 16.88 1.38 -11.00
N LYS A 94 17.84 2.30 -11.08
CA LYS A 94 17.89 3.33 -12.13
C LYS A 94 18.03 2.75 -13.53
N GLU A 95 18.85 1.71 -13.72
CA GLU A 95 18.97 0.99 -14.99
C GLU A 95 17.63 0.40 -15.46
N LEU A 96 16.76 0.02 -14.52
CA LEU A 96 15.41 -0.47 -14.80
C LEU A 96 14.38 0.66 -14.94
N GLY A 97 14.78 1.93 -14.85
CA GLY A 97 13.88 3.08 -14.86
C GLY A 97 13.00 3.21 -13.63
N VAL A 98 13.41 2.60 -12.51
CA VAL A 98 12.66 2.56 -11.24
C VAL A 98 13.21 3.61 -10.29
N GLU A 99 12.30 4.36 -9.66
CA GLU A 99 12.66 5.29 -8.59
C GLU A 99 12.45 4.63 -7.22
N VAL A 100 13.25 5.04 -6.22
CA VAL A 100 13.16 4.58 -4.82
C VAL A 100 12.86 5.78 -3.94
N LEU A 101 11.84 5.67 -3.09
CA LEU A 101 11.42 6.71 -2.14
C LEU A 101 11.35 6.10 -0.75
N GLY A 102 12.08 6.65 0.20
CA GLY A 102 11.91 6.31 1.62
C GLY A 102 10.89 7.25 2.27
N VAL A 103 10.12 6.74 3.20
CA VAL A 103 9.10 7.52 3.93
C VAL A 103 9.16 7.21 5.41
N SER A 104 9.28 8.22 6.25
CA SER A 104 9.10 8.08 7.70
C SER A 104 8.39 9.31 8.29
N ASN A 105 8.04 9.21 9.57
CA ASN A 105 7.42 10.30 10.32
C ASN A 105 8.43 11.37 10.77
N ASP A 106 9.70 11.24 10.38
CA ASP A 106 10.72 12.24 10.67
C ASP A 106 10.49 13.52 9.85
N ASP A 107 11.08 14.62 10.30
CA ASP A 107 11.01 15.91 9.62
C ASP A 107 12.12 16.05 8.55
N VAL A 108 12.02 17.15 7.78
CA VAL A 108 12.96 17.46 6.69
C VAL A 108 14.39 17.54 7.19
N ALA A 109 14.62 18.17 8.37
CA ALA A 109 15.97 18.35 8.92
C ALA A 109 16.60 17.01 9.30
N SER A 110 15.82 16.10 9.90
CA SER A 110 16.25 14.73 10.20
C SER A 110 16.64 13.96 8.94
N HIS A 111 15.79 14.02 7.90
CA HIS A 111 16.08 13.38 6.61
C HIS A 111 17.31 13.95 5.93
N GLN A 112 17.51 15.28 5.99
CA GLN A 112 18.70 15.93 5.42
C GLN A 112 19.98 15.41 6.08
N ASP A 113 20.00 15.35 7.42
CA ASP A 113 21.13 14.84 8.18
C ASP A 113 21.37 13.34 7.88
N PHE A 114 20.32 12.53 7.85
CA PHE A 114 20.41 11.11 7.54
C PHE A 114 20.88 10.84 6.10
N CYS A 115 20.33 11.52 5.10
CA CYS A 115 20.78 11.43 3.71
C CYS A 115 22.25 11.82 3.54
N THR A 116 22.66 12.93 4.17
CA THR A 116 24.05 13.40 4.10
C THR A 116 25.01 12.41 4.72
N LYS A 117 24.68 11.92 5.92
CA LYS A 117 25.53 11.00 6.67
C LYS A 117 25.69 9.65 5.98
N GLU A 118 24.61 9.10 5.45
CA GLU A 118 24.60 7.79 4.80
C GLU A 118 24.88 7.88 3.29
N GLY A 119 24.96 9.09 2.71
CA GLY A 119 25.19 9.30 1.28
C GLY A 119 24.09 8.71 0.41
N LEU A 120 22.81 8.92 0.79
CA LEU A 120 21.68 8.34 0.08
C LEU A 120 21.42 9.08 -1.22
N PRO A 121 21.39 8.40 -2.40
CA PRO A 121 21.22 9.03 -3.70
C PRO A 121 19.75 9.17 -4.12
N PHE A 122 18.79 8.85 -3.27
CA PHE A 122 17.35 8.84 -3.53
C PHE A 122 16.59 9.68 -2.51
N PRO A 123 15.38 10.14 -2.84
CA PRO A 123 14.59 10.97 -1.94
C PRO A 123 14.12 10.23 -0.69
N LEU A 124 14.22 10.89 0.47
CA LEU A 124 13.47 10.58 1.68
C LEU A 124 12.35 11.61 1.83
N LEU A 125 11.12 11.14 2.04
CA LEU A 125 9.92 11.95 2.14
C LEU A 125 9.50 12.08 3.61
N ALA A 126 9.55 13.32 4.09
CA ALA A 126 9.11 13.67 5.44
C ALA A 126 7.58 13.66 5.52
N ASP A 127 7.04 12.88 6.44
CA ASP A 127 5.59 12.67 6.60
C ASP A 127 5.12 12.91 8.06
N PRO A 128 5.47 14.06 8.68
CA PRO A 128 5.16 14.32 10.09
C PRO A 128 3.65 14.43 10.35
N ASP A 129 2.87 14.79 9.35
CA ASP A 129 1.41 14.85 9.38
C ASP A 129 0.73 13.55 8.95
N GLN A 130 1.51 12.50 8.63
CA GLN A 130 1.05 11.16 8.24
C GLN A 130 0.16 11.13 6.98
N ALA A 131 0.31 12.08 6.07
CA ALA A 131 -0.46 12.13 4.82
C ALA A 131 -0.13 10.93 3.92
N MET A 132 1.17 10.63 3.75
CA MET A 132 1.65 9.45 3.02
C MET A 132 1.19 8.16 3.69
N ALA A 133 1.39 8.03 5.00
CA ALA A 133 0.98 6.85 5.76
C ALA A 133 -0.53 6.58 5.62
N ARG A 134 -1.38 7.62 5.71
CA ARG A 134 -2.83 7.47 5.49
C ARG A 134 -3.17 7.07 4.06
N ALA A 135 -2.50 7.65 3.06
CA ALA A 135 -2.75 7.33 1.64
C ALA A 135 -2.45 5.86 1.32
N PHE A 136 -1.43 5.29 1.94
CA PHE A 136 -1.04 3.88 1.77
C PHE A 136 -1.70 2.93 2.78
N GLY A 137 -2.36 3.46 3.81
CA GLY A 137 -2.92 2.68 4.91
C GLY A 137 -1.86 2.11 5.86
N VAL A 138 -0.69 2.74 5.92
CA VAL A 138 0.41 2.32 6.81
C VAL A 138 0.12 2.73 8.24
N LYS A 139 0.35 1.82 9.18
CA LYS A 139 0.15 2.09 10.60
C LYS A 139 1.33 2.84 11.20
N ALA A 140 1.01 3.82 12.05
CA ALA A 140 1.93 4.46 12.94
C ALA A 140 1.63 4.06 14.40
N THR A 141 2.65 3.66 15.15
CA THR A 141 2.53 3.37 16.58
C THR A 141 3.58 4.21 17.32
N LEU A 142 3.12 5.09 18.19
CA LEU A 142 4.00 6.02 18.95
C LEU A 142 4.94 6.84 18.03
N GLY A 143 4.46 7.23 16.84
CA GLY A 143 5.25 7.99 15.86
C GLY A 143 6.18 7.14 14.99
N PHE A 144 6.22 5.83 15.16
CA PHE A 144 7.02 4.91 14.33
C PHE A 144 6.13 4.23 13.30
N TYR A 145 6.53 4.28 12.02
CA TYR A 145 5.82 3.53 10.99
C TYR A 145 6.13 2.04 11.05
N GLN A 146 5.12 1.25 10.68
CA GLN A 146 5.34 -0.13 10.31
C GLN A 146 6.31 -0.17 9.13
N ARG A 147 7.26 -1.11 9.15
CA ARG A 147 8.14 -1.35 8.02
C ARG A 147 7.38 -2.13 6.95
N ILE A 148 7.14 -1.47 5.82
CA ILE A 148 6.38 -2.03 4.70
C ILE A 148 6.81 -1.36 3.41
N THR A 149 6.90 -2.13 2.33
CA THR A 149 7.33 -1.61 1.03
C THR A 149 6.28 -1.90 -0.04
N PHE A 150 6.00 -0.90 -0.86
CA PHE A 150 5.10 -0.98 -2.00
C PHE A 150 5.89 -0.79 -3.29
N VAL A 151 5.61 -1.63 -4.28
CA VAL A 151 6.07 -1.44 -5.65
C VAL A 151 4.89 -0.99 -6.49
N LEU A 152 5.02 0.18 -7.09
CA LEU A 152 4.01 0.79 -7.96
C LEU A 152 4.44 0.68 -9.42
N ASP A 153 3.49 0.52 -10.32
CA ASP A 153 3.74 0.70 -11.75
C ASP A 153 3.69 2.17 -12.17
N GLY A 154 3.91 2.44 -13.46
CA GLY A 154 3.87 3.78 -14.04
C GLY A 154 2.49 4.46 -13.95
N ASP A 155 1.42 3.72 -13.73
CA ASP A 155 0.08 4.25 -13.49
C ASP A 155 -0.21 4.53 -12.02
N GLY A 156 0.74 4.24 -11.12
CA GLY A 156 0.61 4.36 -9.67
C GLY A 156 -0.33 3.33 -9.07
N VAL A 157 -0.41 2.15 -9.68
CA VAL A 157 -1.12 0.99 -9.16
C VAL A 157 -0.13 0.12 -8.41
N VAL A 158 -0.49 -0.31 -7.21
CA VAL A 158 0.31 -1.26 -6.41
C VAL A 158 0.40 -2.59 -7.17
N ARG A 159 1.62 -3.06 -7.40
CA ARG A 159 1.89 -4.35 -8.03
C ARG A 159 2.39 -5.38 -7.04
N GLN A 160 3.13 -4.94 -6.04
CA GLN A 160 3.68 -5.80 -4.98
C GLN A 160 3.66 -5.07 -3.65
N VAL A 161 3.48 -5.81 -2.57
CA VAL A 161 3.62 -5.34 -1.19
C VAL A 161 4.51 -6.32 -0.44
N PHE A 162 5.45 -5.81 0.33
CA PHE A 162 6.29 -6.57 1.24
C PHE A 162 5.88 -6.21 2.67
N ASP A 163 5.30 -7.15 3.38
CA ASP A 163 4.88 -7.05 4.79
C ASP A 163 4.79 -8.48 5.38
N PRO A 164 5.62 -8.82 6.39
CA PRO A 164 6.65 -7.99 7.02
C PRO A 164 7.93 -7.83 6.18
N VAL A 165 8.73 -6.81 6.51
CA VAL A 165 10.04 -6.55 5.91
C VAL A 165 11.17 -6.82 6.90
N HIS A 166 12.18 -7.57 6.47
CA HIS A 166 13.46 -7.72 7.17
C HIS A 166 14.47 -6.75 6.56
N PRO A 167 15.06 -5.81 7.34
CA PRO A 167 15.91 -4.76 6.78
C PRO A 167 17.08 -5.25 5.92
N ALA A 168 17.80 -6.26 6.41
CA ALA A 168 18.95 -6.80 5.69
C ALA A 168 18.51 -7.64 4.48
N GLY A 169 19.04 -7.32 3.30
CA GLY A 169 18.75 -8.01 2.05
C GLY A 169 17.44 -7.58 1.38
N HIS A 170 16.68 -6.65 1.99
CA HIS A 170 15.39 -6.24 1.45
C HIS A 170 15.49 -5.57 0.08
N ALA A 171 16.50 -4.74 -0.15
CA ALA A 171 16.70 -4.08 -1.45
C ALA A 171 16.86 -5.09 -2.59
N GLN A 172 17.57 -6.21 -2.36
CA GLN A 172 17.75 -7.28 -3.36
C GLN A 172 16.42 -8.01 -3.64
N GLU A 173 15.62 -8.26 -2.59
CA GLU A 173 14.30 -8.87 -2.72
C GLU A 173 13.37 -8.00 -3.57
N VAL A 174 13.31 -6.69 -3.27
CA VAL A 174 12.54 -5.71 -4.04
C VAL A 174 13.04 -5.62 -5.48
N LEU A 175 14.36 -5.57 -5.69
CA LEU A 175 14.96 -5.51 -7.02
C LEU A 175 14.60 -6.74 -7.89
N ALA A 176 14.58 -7.93 -7.30
CA ALA A 176 14.16 -9.14 -7.98
C ALA A 176 12.69 -9.08 -8.43
N SER A 177 11.81 -8.58 -7.55
CA SER A 177 10.39 -8.38 -7.87
C SER A 177 10.19 -7.37 -8.99
N VAL A 178 10.88 -6.23 -8.94
CA VAL A 178 10.79 -5.17 -9.95
C VAL A 178 11.25 -5.65 -11.33
N LYS A 179 12.32 -6.45 -11.41
CA LYS A 179 12.78 -7.04 -12.69
C LYS A 179 11.68 -7.85 -13.37
N GLY A 180 10.92 -8.63 -12.59
CA GLY A 180 9.78 -9.38 -13.09
C GLY A 180 8.67 -8.48 -13.66
N LEU A 181 8.41 -7.35 -13.02
CA LEU A 181 7.38 -6.40 -13.44
C LEU A 181 7.77 -5.62 -14.70
N VAL A 182 9.01 -5.12 -14.76
CA VAL A 182 9.51 -4.35 -15.90
C VAL A 182 9.68 -5.23 -17.15
N GLY A 183 10.14 -6.49 -16.98
CA GLY A 183 10.28 -7.45 -18.08
C GLY A 183 8.93 -7.94 -18.66
N ALA A 184 7.83 -7.83 -17.90
CA ALA A 184 6.48 -8.21 -18.31
C ALA A 184 5.68 -7.03 -18.91
N ALA A 185 6.15 -5.78 -18.77
CA ALA A 185 5.48 -4.62 -19.35
C ALA A 185 5.77 -4.52 -20.85
N PRO A 186 4.76 -4.26 -21.70
CA PRO A 186 5.02 -3.96 -23.11
C PRO A 186 5.86 -2.67 -23.21
N PRO A 187 6.78 -2.57 -24.20
CA PRO A 187 7.63 -1.40 -24.34
C PRO A 187 6.78 -0.13 -24.45
N SER A 188 7.16 0.90 -23.69
CA SER A 188 6.50 2.20 -23.65
C SER A 188 6.32 2.74 -25.09
N PRO A 189 5.16 3.36 -25.42
CA PRO A 189 4.91 3.93 -26.76
C PRO A 189 5.98 4.93 -27.22
N LEU A 190 6.71 5.55 -26.29
CA LEU A 190 7.77 6.52 -26.60
C LEU A 190 9.05 5.88 -27.17
N ALA A 191 9.27 4.58 -26.97
CA ALA A 191 10.42 3.88 -27.56
C ALA A 191 10.22 3.55 -29.05
N ARG A 192 9.01 3.67 -29.59
CA ARG A 192 8.70 3.33 -31.00
C ARG A 192 8.93 4.45 -32.00
N ASP A 193 9.18 5.69 -31.52
CA ASP A 193 9.33 6.84 -32.45
C ASP A 193 10.80 7.14 -32.82
N GLN A 194 11.77 6.43 -32.25
CA GLN A 194 13.19 6.63 -32.57
C GLN A 194 13.72 5.71 -33.70
N THR A 195 12.88 4.89 -34.32
CA THR A 195 13.27 3.98 -35.42
C THR A 195 12.53 4.24 -36.74
N ARG A 196 12.08 5.47 -36.98
CA ARG A 196 11.56 5.83 -38.30
C ARG A 196 12.67 6.53 -39.11
N PRO A 197 13.06 5.94 -40.25
CA PRO A 197 14.06 6.50 -41.15
C PRO A 197 13.62 7.81 -41.82
#